data_8f679b418f154f65dd7a763753ef8284
#
_entry.id   8f679b418f154f65dd7a763753ef8284
#
_cell.length_a   1.000
_cell.length_b   1.000
_cell.length_c   1.000
_cell.angle_alpha   90.00
_cell.angle_beta   90.00
_cell.angle_gamma   90.00
#
_symmetry.space_group_name_H-M   'P 1'
#
loop_
_entity.id
_entity.type
_entity.pdbx_description
1 polymer ?
#
loop_
_entity_poly.entity_id
_entity_poly.type
_entity_poly.pdbx_seq_one_letter_code
_entity_poly.pdbx_strand_id
1 'polypeptide(L)'
;SEENEMTKTYDVWWQKGQESDDDMARDHQEAWERTIKMLDTSDIEGKTILDVGCNQGGFLRQLYDTTPFKKGVGIDLARLSLEKAETLKGQRPRTYVLTDKPQETKHVFDTAVSTSVLYLIEDIPQHAKDLKEVLKPGGVYYASFADLTNNPSRQFMDDTINQYGATPSQNHSLKHIVDSFVDAGFEVAVMKEHVPDVIDLTHYSDFYLSPNDYLQTLYEESFLIKASVKEGTEK
;
A
#
# COMPACT_ATOMS: atom_id res chain seq x y z
N SER A 1 -18.84 -11.32 -25.29
CA SER A 1 -17.37 -11.39 -25.38
C SER A 1 -16.82 -10.64 -24.18
N GLU A 2 -16.25 -11.36 -23.25
CA GLU A 2 -15.41 -10.77 -22.21
C GLU A 2 -14.22 -10.17 -22.94
N GLU A 3 -14.28 -8.87 -23.22
CA GLU A 3 -13.09 -8.12 -23.53
C GLU A 3 -12.21 -8.19 -22.29
N ASN A 4 -11.14 -8.95 -22.39
CA ASN A 4 -10.03 -8.88 -21.43
C ASN A 4 -9.59 -7.42 -21.40
N GLU A 5 -10.04 -6.66 -20.39
CA GLU A 5 -9.50 -5.35 -20.14
C GLU A 5 -8.01 -5.54 -19.86
N MET A 6 -7.18 -5.18 -20.86
CA MET A 6 -5.74 -5.23 -20.70
C MET A 6 -5.37 -4.29 -19.56
N THR A 7 -4.73 -4.85 -18.54
CA THR A 7 -4.18 -4.09 -17.42
C THR A 7 -3.32 -2.95 -17.96
N LYS A 8 -3.67 -1.70 -17.63
CA LYS A 8 -2.95 -0.52 -18.09
C LYS A 8 -1.69 -0.34 -17.25
N THR A 9 -0.56 -0.72 -17.82
CA THR A 9 0.76 -0.40 -17.26
C THR A 9 1.18 1.01 -17.66
N TYR A 10 2.10 1.58 -16.90
CA TYR A 10 2.68 2.90 -17.16
C TYR A 10 4.16 2.91 -16.74
N ASP A 11 4.89 3.94 -17.15
CA ASP A 11 6.32 4.03 -16.86
C ASP A 11 6.61 4.37 -15.40
N VAL A 12 6.03 5.47 -14.91
CA VAL A 12 6.11 5.92 -13.51
C VAL A 12 4.73 6.42 -13.06
N TRP A 13 4.45 6.31 -11.76
CA TRP A 13 3.14 6.70 -11.25
C TRP A 13 3.01 8.22 -11.07
N TRP A 14 4.02 8.87 -10.48
CA TRP A 14 3.97 10.29 -10.14
C TRP A 14 4.86 11.13 -11.03
N GLN A 15 4.28 12.17 -11.63
CA GLN A 15 5.00 13.17 -12.42
C GLN A 15 4.41 14.56 -12.15
N LYS A 16 5.12 15.38 -11.37
CA LYS A 16 4.79 16.77 -11.11
C LYS A 16 6.01 17.63 -11.42
N GLY A 17 6.01 18.31 -12.58
CA GLY A 17 7.18 19.05 -13.02
C GLY A 17 8.38 18.13 -13.21
N GLN A 18 9.44 18.32 -12.41
CA GLN A 18 10.62 17.45 -12.38
C GLN A 18 10.57 16.41 -11.24
N GLU A 19 9.56 16.47 -10.39
CA GLU A 19 9.34 15.45 -9.35
C GLU A 19 8.96 14.11 -9.99
N SER A 20 9.47 13.03 -9.42
CA SER A 20 9.30 11.66 -9.92
C SER A 20 9.09 10.68 -8.77
N ASP A 21 8.95 9.40 -9.10
CA ASP A 21 8.89 8.31 -8.11
C ASP A 21 10.17 8.23 -7.26
N ASP A 22 11.31 8.73 -7.72
CA ASP A 22 12.54 8.83 -6.92
C ASP A 22 12.38 9.79 -5.74
N ASP A 23 11.76 10.94 -5.97
CA ASP A 23 11.48 11.93 -4.91
C ASP A 23 10.47 11.38 -3.91
N MET A 24 9.44 10.69 -4.39
CA MET A 24 8.47 10.03 -3.52
C MET A 24 9.12 8.96 -2.63
N ALA A 25 10.04 8.17 -3.17
CA ALA A 25 10.74 7.14 -2.40
C ALA A 25 11.54 7.74 -1.24
N ARG A 26 12.22 8.89 -1.46
CA ARG A 26 12.94 9.62 -0.40
C ARG A 26 11.99 10.16 0.66
N ASP A 27 10.89 10.77 0.24
CA ASP A 27 9.93 11.43 1.13
C ASP A 27 9.17 10.42 2.01
N HIS A 28 9.05 9.17 1.59
CA HIS A 28 8.34 8.12 2.32
C HIS A 28 9.16 7.33 3.32
N GLN A 29 10.48 7.47 3.36
CA GLN A 29 11.34 6.65 4.23
C GLN A 29 10.96 6.70 5.71
N GLU A 30 10.69 7.88 6.25
CA GLU A 30 10.28 8.05 7.65
C GLU A 30 8.90 7.45 7.93
N ALA A 31 7.96 7.60 6.99
CA ALA A 31 6.64 6.99 7.10
C ALA A 31 6.74 5.46 7.09
N TRP A 32 7.58 4.88 6.25
CA TRP A 32 7.82 3.43 6.22
C TRP A 32 8.43 2.93 7.53
N GLU A 33 9.38 3.68 8.10
CA GLU A 33 9.97 3.33 9.40
C GLU A 33 8.90 3.25 10.50
N ARG A 34 7.98 4.21 10.55
CA ARG A 34 6.87 4.19 11.51
C ARG A 34 5.94 3.01 11.27
N THR A 35 5.60 2.73 10.02
CA THR A 35 4.74 1.59 9.66
C THR A 35 5.39 0.27 10.04
N ILE A 36 6.67 0.09 9.75
CA ILE A 36 7.40 -1.15 10.07
C ILE A 36 7.40 -1.43 11.58
N LYS A 37 7.53 -0.40 12.40
CA LYS A 37 7.46 -0.54 13.87
C LYS A 37 6.09 -1.00 14.38
N MET A 38 5.04 -0.83 13.59
CA MET A 38 3.68 -1.26 13.95
C MET A 38 3.38 -2.70 13.52
N LEU A 39 4.18 -3.28 12.62
CA LEU A 39 3.98 -4.65 12.17
C LEU A 39 4.42 -5.63 13.25
N ASP A 40 3.66 -6.73 13.40
CA ASP A 40 4.10 -7.84 14.22
C ASP A 40 5.27 -8.54 13.54
N THR A 41 6.43 -8.62 14.21
CA THR A 41 7.63 -9.25 13.66
C THR A 41 7.42 -10.72 13.32
N SER A 42 6.54 -11.41 14.03
CA SER A 42 6.20 -12.82 13.73
C SER A 42 5.47 -13.00 12.39
N ASP A 43 4.87 -11.94 11.86
CA ASP A 43 4.26 -11.96 10.52
C ASP A 43 5.27 -11.71 9.40
N ILE A 44 6.48 -11.31 9.73
CA ILE A 44 7.51 -10.90 8.76
C ILE A 44 8.72 -11.84 8.77
N GLU A 45 9.30 -12.10 9.94
CA GLU A 45 10.54 -12.85 10.08
C GLU A 45 10.43 -14.26 9.50
N GLY A 46 11.27 -14.56 8.50
CA GLY A 46 11.27 -15.87 7.84
C GLY A 46 10.03 -16.17 6.99
N LYS A 47 9.19 -15.18 6.73
CA LYS A 47 7.93 -15.33 5.99
C LYS A 47 8.06 -14.95 4.51
N THR A 48 7.08 -15.33 3.71
CA THR A 48 6.93 -14.93 2.32
C THR A 48 5.96 -13.75 2.25
N ILE A 49 6.44 -12.61 1.75
CA ILE A 49 5.76 -11.32 1.82
C ILE A 49 5.40 -10.82 0.42
N LEU A 50 4.17 -10.36 0.25
CA LEU A 50 3.71 -9.62 -0.93
C LEU A 50 3.64 -8.12 -0.61
N ASP A 51 4.23 -7.28 -1.45
CA ASP A 51 4.02 -5.82 -1.42
C ASP A 51 3.19 -5.39 -2.63
N VAL A 52 1.97 -4.92 -2.37
CA VAL A 52 1.05 -4.42 -3.39
C VAL A 52 1.31 -2.94 -3.64
N GLY A 53 1.61 -2.59 -4.89
CA GLY A 53 1.97 -1.21 -5.24
C GLY A 53 3.37 -0.86 -4.74
N CYS A 54 4.35 -1.72 -5.02
CA CYS A 54 5.70 -1.63 -4.44
C CYS A 54 6.59 -0.52 -5.00
N ASN A 55 6.19 0.12 -6.11
CA ASN A 55 6.97 1.14 -6.78
C ASN A 55 8.44 0.69 -6.98
N GLN A 56 9.43 1.44 -6.52
CA GLN A 56 10.85 1.11 -6.64
C GLN A 56 11.35 0.11 -5.58
N GLY A 57 10.45 -0.50 -4.83
CA GLY A 57 10.77 -1.54 -3.83
C GLY A 57 11.35 -1.01 -2.52
N GLY A 58 11.26 0.29 -2.25
CA GLY A 58 11.86 0.91 -1.08
C GLY A 58 11.34 0.36 0.25
N PHE A 59 10.02 0.15 0.34
CA PHE A 59 9.42 -0.43 1.55
C PHE A 59 9.95 -1.85 1.82
N LEU A 60 9.98 -2.72 0.83
CA LEU A 60 10.51 -4.07 0.99
C LEU A 60 11.99 -4.09 1.36
N ARG A 61 12.81 -3.17 0.81
CA ARG A 61 14.22 -3.06 1.20
C ARG A 61 14.36 -2.70 2.67
N GLN A 62 13.64 -1.69 3.12
CA GLN A 62 13.68 -1.22 4.51
C GLN A 62 13.13 -2.28 5.46
N LEU A 63 12.06 -2.96 5.09
CA LEU A 63 11.49 -4.05 5.87
C LEU A 63 12.47 -5.20 6.05
N TYR A 64 13.12 -5.65 4.99
CA TYR A 64 14.11 -6.72 5.06
C TYR A 64 15.30 -6.34 5.95
N ASP A 65 15.79 -5.14 5.82
CA ASP A 65 16.94 -4.67 6.60
C ASP A 65 16.61 -4.54 8.09
N THR A 66 15.34 -4.34 8.44
CA THR A 66 14.86 -4.28 9.82
C THR A 66 14.48 -5.66 10.37
N THR A 67 13.71 -6.43 9.60
CA THR A 67 13.19 -7.75 9.97
C THR A 67 13.31 -8.68 8.76
N PRO A 68 14.38 -9.47 8.66
CA PRO A 68 14.61 -10.31 7.48
C PRO A 68 13.49 -11.31 7.22
N PHE A 69 12.92 -11.27 6.04
CA PHE A 69 11.93 -12.23 5.56
C PHE A 69 12.59 -13.27 4.66
N LYS A 70 11.90 -14.39 4.40
CA LYS A 70 12.38 -15.48 3.55
C LYS A 70 12.39 -15.08 2.07
N LYS A 71 11.28 -14.48 1.60
CA LYS A 71 11.08 -14.06 0.22
C LYS A 71 10.11 -12.89 0.16
N GLY A 72 10.43 -11.88 -0.63
CA GLY A 72 9.55 -10.76 -0.95
C GLY A 72 9.19 -10.75 -2.43
N VAL A 73 7.91 -10.50 -2.72
CA VAL A 73 7.42 -10.26 -4.07
C VAL A 73 6.73 -8.90 -4.09
N GLY A 74 7.19 -8.00 -4.95
CA GLY A 74 6.56 -6.72 -5.19
C GLY A 74 5.78 -6.72 -6.50
N ILE A 75 4.57 -6.16 -6.49
CA ILE A 75 3.78 -5.95 -7.70
C ILE A 75 3.49 -4.47 -7.89
N ASP A 76 3.53 -4.01 -9.13
CA ASP A 76 3.21 -2.63 -9.51
C ASP A 76 2.91 -2.57 -11.01
N LEU A 77 2.25 -1.52 -11.44
CA LEU A 77 1.98 -1.21 -12.85
C LEU A 77 3.00 -0.24 -13.44
N ALA A 78 3.90 0.32 -12.64
CA ALA A 78 4.93 1.28 -13.02
C ALA A 78 6.18 0.53 -13.54
N ARG A 79 6.30 0.36 -14.83
CA ARG A 79 7.33 -0.46 -15.48
C ARG A 79 8.74 0.00 -15.17
N LEU A 80 9.03 1.29 -15.32
CA LEU A 80 10.37 1.84 -15.05
C LEU A 80 10.72 1.80 -13.56
N SER A 81 9.72 1.98 -12.69
CA SER A 81 9.92 1.86 -11.24
C SER A 81 10.30 0.44 -10.84
N LEU A 82 9.69 -0.58 -11.46
CA LEU A 82 10.08 -1.98 -11.22
C LEU A 82 11.47 -2.31 -11.76
N GLU A 83 11.85 -1.79 -12.92
CA GLU A 83 13.21 -1.95 -13.44
C GLU A 83 14.24 -1.38 -12.45
N LYS A 84 13.96 -0.21 -11.88
CA LYS A 84 14.83 0.38 -10.86
C LYS A 84 14.84 -0.46 -9.57
N ALA A 85 13.70 -0.98 -9.14
CA ALA A 85 13.61 -1.87 -8.00
C ALA A 85 14.53 -3.09 -8.15
N GLU A 86 14.59 -3.69 -9.35
CA GLU A 86 15.51 -4.78 -9.65
C GLU A 86 16.99 -4.38 -9.47
N THR A 87 17.37 -3.19 -9.92
CA THR A 87 18.76 -2.71 -9.77
C THR A 87 19.14 -2.44 -8.31
N LEU A 88 18.17 -2.08 -7.46
CA LEU A 88 18.39 -1.67 -6.07
C LEU A 88 18.27 -2.83 -5.05
N LYS A 89 17.81 -4.01 -5.47
CA LYS A 89 17.52 -5.10 -4.52
C LYS A 89 18.76 -5.67 -3.84
N GLY A 90 19.93 -5.63 -4.49
CA GLY A 90 21.17 -6.19 -3.96
C GLY A 90 21.04 -7.71 -3.74
N GLN A 91 21.54 -8.19 -2.59
CA GLN A 91 21.48 -9.59 -2.19
C GLN A 91 20.16 -10.00 -1.50
N ARG A 92 19.22 -9.07 -1.39
CA ARG A 92 17.95 -9.33 -0.71
C ARG A 92 17.06 -10.27 -1.53
N PRO A 93 16.33 -11.22 -0.89
CA PRO A 93 15.56 -12.26 -1.59
C PRO A 93 14.22 -11.71 -2.11
N ARG A 94 14.26 -10.95 -3.21
CA ARG A 94 13.08 -10.29 -3.78
C ARG A 94 12.95 -10.49 -5.27
N THR A 95 11.69 -10.55 -5.72
CA THR A 95 11.30 -10.51 -7.12
C THR A 95 10.20 -9.48 -7.34
N TYR A 96 10.09 -8.97 -8.56
CA TYR A 96 9.10 -7.95 -8.92
C TYR A 96 8.32 -8.41 -10.14
N VAL A 97 7.00 -8.16 -10.15
CA VAL A 97 6.09 -8.55 -11.23
C VAL A 97 5.27 -7.34 -11.67
N LEU A 98 5.23 -7.08 -12.96
CA LEU A 98 4.47 -5.99 -13.57
C LEU A 98 2.99 -6.41 -13.69
N THR A 99 2.24 -6.19 -12.64
CA THR A 99 0.82 -6.53 -12.54
C THR A 99 0.16 -5.80 -11.36
N ASP A 100 -1.15 -5.68 -11.38
CA ASP A 100 -1.96 -5.30 -10.23
C ASP A 100 -2.72 -6.50 -9.62
N LYS A 101 -2.54 -7.70 -10.19
CA LYS A 101 -3.22 -8.93 -9.77
C LYS A 101 -2.27 -9.85 -8.98
N PRO A 102 -2.48 -9.98 -7.65
CA PRO A 102 -1.64 -10.85 -6.82
C PRO A 102 -1.49 -12.28 -7.34
N GLN A 103 -2.53 -12.83 -7.98
CA GLN A 103 -2.54 -14.18 -8.51
C GLN A 103 -1.50 -14.40 -9.61
N GLU A 104 -1.16 -13.36 -10.36
CA GLU A 104 -0.18 -13.44 -11.46
C GLU A 104 1.25 -13.64 -10.95
N THR A 105 1.50 -13.45 -9.66
CA THR A 105 2.80 -13.80 -9.05
C THR A 105 3.04 -15.31 -9.01
N LYS A 106 1.98 -16.12 -9.07
CA LYS A 106 1.99 -17.59 -8.97
C LYS A 106 2.59 -18.08 -7.64
N HIS A 107 2.48 -17.28 -6.59
CA HIS A 107 2.89 -17.61 -5.23
C HIS A 107 1.72 -17.47 -4.27
N VAL A 108 1.85 -18.11 -3.11
CA VAL A 108 1.03 -17.88 -1.93
C VAL A 108 1.89 -17.25 -0.84
N PHE A 109 1.29 -16.42 0.00
CA PHE A 109 2.00 -15.57 0.94
C PHE A 109 1.54 -15.79 2.36
N ASP A 110 2.46 -15.64 3.29
CA ASP A 110 2.15 -15.56 4.72
C ASP A 110 1.59 -14.19 5.07
N THR A 111 2.14 -13.15 4.47
CA THR A 111 1.79 -11.75 4.75
C THR A 111 1.78 -10.93 3.48
N ALA A 112 0.81 -10.05 3.35
CA ALA A 112 0.78 -9.00 2.35
C ALA A 112 0.81 -7.63 3.03
N VAL A 113 1.37 -6.65 2.34
CA VAL A 113 1.41 -5.25 2.77
C VAL A 113 1.04 -4.34 1.62
N SER A 114 0.46 -3.19 1.92
CA SER A 114 0.38 -2.07 0.99
C SER A 114 0.53 -0.77 1.76
N THR A 115 1.37 0.12 1.26
CA THR A 115 1.59 1.43 1.85
C THR A 115 1.10 2.51 0.90
N SER A 116 0.07 3.27 1.31
CA SER A 116 -0.52 4.35 0.52
C SER A 116 -0.99 3.91 -0.86
N VAL A 117 -1.76 2.82 -0.94
CA VAL A 117 -2.22 2.22 -2.21
C VAL A 117 -3.74 2.10 -2.29
N LEU A 118 -4.44 1.85 -1.18
CA LEU A 118 -5.88 1.58 -1.21
C LEU A 118 -6.69 2.71 -1.85
N TYR A 119 -6.27 3.96 -1.72
CA TYR A 119 -6.94 5.11 -2.32
C TYR A 119 -6.84 5.15 -3.86
N LEU A 120 -6.04 4.28 -4.47
CA LEU A 120 -5.88 4.14 -5.92
C LEU A 120 -6.58 2.91 -6.49
N ILE A 121 -7.11 2.04 -5.64
CA ILE A 121 -7.78 0.80 -6.05
C ILE A 121 -9.26 1.08 -6.23
N GLU A 122 -9.76 0.95 -7.46
CA GLU A 122 -11.16 1.24 -7.77
C GLU A 122 -12.10 0.23 -7.11
N ASP A 123 -11.85 -1.06 -7.28
CA ASP A 123 -12.69 -2.17 -6.81
C ASP A 123 -12.09 -2.81 -5.55
N ILE A 124 -12.41 -2.27 -4.39
CA ILE A 124 -11.95 -2.82 -3.10
C ILE A 124 -12.51 -4.23 -2.82
N PRO A 125 -13.79 -4.54 -3.07
CA PRO A 125 -14.28 -5.91 -2.90
C PRO A 125 -13.49 -6.94 -3.70
N GLN A 126 -13.14 -6.63 -4.95
CA GLN A 126 -12.32 -7.53 -5.76
C GLN A 126 -10.89 -7.64 -5.24
N HIS A 127 -10.30 -6.53 -4.80
CA HIS A 127 -8.98 -6.51 -4.17
C HIS A 127 -8.92 -7.42 -2.93
N ALA A 128 -9.95 -7.36 -2.08
CA ALA A 128 -10.06 -8.22 -0.92
C ALA A 128 -10.13 -9.72 -1.31
N LYS A 129 -10.90 -10.05 -2.33
CA LYS A 129 -10.99 -11.43 -2.85
C LYS A 129 -9.67 -11.91 -3.44
N ASP A 130 -8.98 -11.06 -4.18
CA ASP A 130 -7.66 -11.35 -4.77
C ASP A 130 -6.63 -11.66 -3.69
N LEU A 131 -6.60 -10.86 -2.63
CA LEU A 131 -5.70 -11.11 -1.49
C LEU A 131 -6.06 -12.39 -0.73
N LYS A 132 -7.37 -12.66 -0.56
CA LYS A 132 -7.80 -13.91 0.08
C LYS A 132 -7.30 -15.14 -0.66
N GLU A 133 -7.31 -15.08 -1.99
CA GLU A 133 -6.87 -16.19 -2.85
C GLU A 133 -5.38 -16.50 -2.70
N VAL A 134 -4.53 -15.49 -2.50
CA VAL A 134 -3.06 -15.66 -2.44
C VAL A 134 -2.49 -15.72 -1.02
N LEU A 135 -3.29 -15.46 0.00
CA LEU A 135 -2.87 -15.58 1.40
C LEU A 135 -3.14 -17.00 1.92
N LYS A 136 -2.16 -17.54 2.62
CA LYS A 136 -2.31 -18.82 3.33
C LYS A 136 -3.36 -18.71 4.43
N PRO A 137 -3.98 -19.83 4.88
CA PRO A 137 -4.74 -19.84 6.13
C PRO A 137 -3.89 -19.27 7.28
N GLY A 138 -4.47 -18.37 8.07
CA GLY A 138 -3.75 -17.63 9.11
C GLY A 138 -2.89 -16.48 8.61
N GLY A 139 -2.86 -16.23 7.29
CA GLY A 139 -2.14 -15.12 6.68
C GLY A 139 -2.75 -13.76 7.02
N VAL A 140 -1.98 -12.70 6.87
CA VAL A 140 -2.38 -11.34 7.26
C VAL A 140 -2.06 -10.33 6.16
N TYR A 141 -2.94 -9.34 6.00
CA TYR A 141 -2.73 -8.17 5.15
C TYR A 141 -2.69 -6.91 6.01
N TYR A 142 -1.60 -6.16 5.91
CA TYR A 142 -1.45 -4.84 6.51
C TYR A 142 -1.56 -3.77 5.44
N ALA A 143 -2.47 -2.82 5.60
CA ALA A 143 -2.67 -1.73 4.64
C ALA A 143 -2.75 -0.38 5.35
N SER A 144 -1.90 0.56 4.99
CA SER A 144 -2.06 1.94 5.42
C SER A 144 -3.21 2.60 4.66
N PHE A 145 -4.04 3.35 5.38
CA PHE A 145 -5.22 3.99 4.81
C PHE A 145 -5.57 5.27 5.57
N ALA A 146 -5.93 6.32 4.84
CA ALA A 146 -6.50 7.53 5.40
C ALA A 146 -7.95 7.69 4.92
N ASP A 147 -8.89 7.79 5.84
CA ASP A 147 -10.29 8.12 5.53
C ASP A 147 -10.46 9.64 5.48
N LEU A 148 -10.45 10.20 4.29
CA LEU A 148 -10.57 11.64 4.06
C LEU A 148 -12.02 12.09 3.84
N THR A 149 -13.01 11.24 4.10
CA THR A 149 -14.42 11.52 3.83
C THR A 149 -14.88 12.87 4.43
N ASN A 150 -14.40 13.20 5.63
CA ASN A 150 -14.76 14.42 6.36
C ASN A 150 -13.64 15.48 6.36
N ASN A 151 -12.60 15.32 5.53
CA ASN A 151 -11.53 16.30 5.46
C ASN A 151 -11.88 17.41 4.47
N PRO A 152 -11.79 18.70 4.87
CA PRO A 152 -12.09 19.82 3.97
C PRO A 152 -11.17 19.89 2.73
N SER A 153 -9.97 19.30 2.80
CA SER A 153 -9.01 19.29 1.70
C SER A 153 -9.18 18.09 0.73
N ARG A 154 -10.19 17.24 0.93
CA ARG A 154 -10.36 16.02 0.11
C ARG A 154 -10.38 16.31 -1.38
N GLN A 155 -11.20 17.28 -1.83
CA GLN A 155 -11.32 17.60 -3.25
C GLN A 155 -10.02 18.15 -3.82
N PHE A 156 -9.34 19.02 -3.07
CA PHE A 156 -8.05 19.58 -3.47
C PHE A 156 -7.00 18.46 -3.63
N MET A 157 -6.94 17.53 -2.71
CA MET A 157 -6.04 16.37 -2.78
C MET A 157 -6.37 15.48 -3.97
N ASP A 158 -7.64 15.14 -4.20
CA ASP A 158 -8.07 14.33 -5.34
C ASP A 158 -7.68 14.98 -6.67
N ASP A 159 -7.92 16.29 -6.81
CA ASP A 159 -7.56 17.02 -8.02
C ASP A 159 -6.05 17.00 -8.28
N THR A 160 -5.24 17.15 -7.24
CA THR A 160 -3.79 17.07 -7.34
C THR A 160 -3.31 15.67 -7.76
N ILE A 161 -3.84 14.63 -7.14
CA ILE A 161 -3.51 13.24 -7.48
C ILE A 161 -3.95 12.92 -8.91
N ASN A 162 -5.15 13.32 -9.29
CA ASN A 162 -5.69 13.08 -10.64
C ASN A 162 -4.90 13.82 -11.73
N GLN A 163 -4.29 14.95 -11.39
CA GLN A 163 -3.48 15.72 -12.33
C GLN A 163 -2.10 15.08 -12.57
N TYR A 164 -1.44 14.58 -11.53
CA TYR A 164 -0.04 14.15 -11.57
C TYR A 164 0.18 12.64 -11.45
N GLY A 165 -0.79 11.89 -10.94
CA GLY A 165 -0.72 10.45 -10.82
C GLY A 165 -1.22 9.73 -12.08
N ALA A 166 -0.65 8.57 -12.37
CA ALA A 166 -1.04 7.74 -13.51
C ALA A 166 -2.39 7.04 -13.32
N THR A 167 -2.85 6.89 -12.07
CA THR A 167 -4.15 6.31 -11.73
C THR A 167 -4.96 7.31 -10.89
N PRO A 168 -6.29 7.36 -11.08
CA PRO A 168 -7.13 8.32 -10.37
C PRO A 168 -7.27 7.98 -8.88
N SER A 169 -7.44 9.04 -8.07
CA SER A 169 -7.79 8.92 -6.67
C SER A 169 -9.23 8.43 -6.50
N GLN A 170 -9.42 7.50 -5.56
CA GLN A 170 -10.71 6.97 -5.17
C GLN A 170 -11.09 7.48 -3.78
N ASN A 171 -12.36 7.78 -3.56
CA ASN A 171 -12.87 8.27 -2.27
C ASN A 171 -13.49 7.12 -1.47
N HIS A 172 -12.67 6.25 -0.95
CA HIS A 172 -13.13 5.16 -0.09
C HIS A 172 -13.26 5.63 1.36
N SER A 173 -14.34 5.22 2.01
CA SER A 173 -14.49 5.35 3.46
C SER A 173 -13.86 4.16 4.18
N LEU A 174 -13.49 4.33 5.44
CA LEU A 174 -13.04 3.22 6.29
C LEU A 174 -14.10 2.12 6.35
N LYS A 175 -15.39 2.50 6.43
CA LYS A 175 -16.49 1.53 6.42
C LYS A 175 -16.47 0.65 5.16
N HIS A 176 -16.30 1.25 3.99
CA HIS A 176 -16.26 0.51 2.73
C HIS A 176 -15.08 -0.48 2.69
N ILE A 177 -13.91 -0.05 3.15
CA ILE A 177 -12.73 -0.92 3.24
C ILE A 177 -13.00 -2.10 4.20
N VAL A 178 -13.45 -1.81 5.41
CA VAL A 178 -13.71 -2.84 6.43
C VAL A 178 -14.76 -3.83 5.96
N ASP A 179 -15.90 -3.35 5.47
CA ASP A 179 -16.99 -4.21 4.98
C ASP A 179 -16.55 -5.10 3.83
N SER A 180 -15.75 -4.58 2.90
CA SER A 180 -15.22 -5.34 1.77
C SER A 180 -14.34 -6.52 2.21
N PHE A 181 -13.48 -6.31 3.20
CA PHE A 181 -12.62 -7.37 3.73
C PHE A 181 -13.40 -8.37 4.60
N VAL A 182 -14.33 -7.90 5.42
CA VAL A 182 -15.19 -8.79 6.20
C VAL A 182 -16.02 -9.70 5.28
N ASP A 183 -16.62 -9.12 4.24
CA ASP A 183 -17.43 -9.87 3.26
C ASP A 183 -16.58 -10.90 2.48
N ALA A 184 -15.30 -10.64 2.29
CA ALA A 184 -14.37 -11.58 1.67
C ALA A 184 -13.87 -12.68 2.62
N GLY A 185 -14.24 -12.63 3.90
CA GLY A 185 -13.92 -13.66 4.90
C GLY A 185 -12.70 -13.35 5.76
N PHE A 186 -12.29 -12.07 5.85
CA PHE A 186 -11.25 -11.64 6.78
C PHE A 186 -11.84 -11.25 8.13
N GLU A 187 -11.05 -11.42 9.16
CA GLU A 187 -11.19 -10.69 10.43
C GLU A 187 -10.42 -9.36 10.29
N VAL A 188 -11.05 -8.25 10.64
CA VAL A 188 -10.48 -6.92 10.41
C VAL A 188 -10.31 -6.18 11.72
N ALA A 189 -9.11 -5.67 11.95
CA ALA A 189 -8.78 -4.74 13.02
C ALA A 189 -8.07 -3.52 12.43
N VAL A 190 -8.06 -2.43 13.16
CA VAL A 190 -7.30 -1.23 12.80
C VAL A 190 -6.39 -0.83 13.95
N MET A 191 -5.21 -0.31 13.59
CA MET A 191 -4.32 0.38 14.51
C MET A 191 -4.29 1.84 14.11
N LYS A 192 -4.30 2.73 15.10
CA LYS A 192 -4.07 4.15 14.82
C LYS A 192 -2.62 4.33 14.36
N GLU A 193 -2.44 4.93 13.20
CA GLU A 193 -1.09 5.18 12.68
C GLU A 193 -0.30 6.09 13.63
N HIS A 194 0.97 5.77 13.84
CA HIS A 194 1.82 6.58 14.72
C HIS A 194 2.02 7.97 14.12
N VAL A 195 1.80 8.99 14.95
CA VAL A 195 2.05 10.39 14.57
C VAL A 195 3.50 10.72 14.88
N PRO A 196 4.24 11.39 13.97
CA PRO A 196 5.59 11.84 14.25
C PRO A 196 5.64 12.80 15.45
N ASP A 197 6.70 12.77 16.25
CA ASP A 197 6.90 13.72 17.35
C ASP A 197 7.00 15.17 16.84
N VAL A 198 7.65 15.34 15.69
CA VAL A 198 7.75 16.62 14.98
C VAL A 198 7.11 16.47 13.62
N ILE A 199 6.14 17.32 13.33
CA ILE A 199 5.43 17.34 12.04
C ILE A 199 5.94 18.53 11.24
N ASP A 200 6.61 18.25 10.11
CA ASP A 200 7.04 19.29 9.17
C ASP A 200 5.83 19.80 8.38
N LEU A 201 5.53 21.07 8.52
CA LEU A 201 4.40 21.72 7.83
C LEU A 201 4.86 22.54 6.61
N THR A 202 6.12 22.52 6.24
CA THR A 202 6.67 23.37 5.18
C THR A 202 5.96 23.17 3.83
N HIS A 203 5.58 21.95 3.53
CA HIS A 203 4.98 21.57 2.24
C HIS A 203 3.53 21.07 2.36
N TYR A 204 2.80 21.45 3.40
CA TYR A 204 1.41 21.02 3.58
C TYR A 204 0.53 21.38 2.35
N SER A 205 0.82 22.51 1.71
CA SER A 205 0.02 23.04 0.60
C SER A 205 0.11 22.22 -0.69
N ASP A 206 1.00 21.24 -0.76
CA ASP A 206 1.05 20.33 -1.91
C ASP A 206 -0.23 19.48 -2.01
N PHE A 207 -0.83 19.11 -0.88
CA PHE A 207 -2.01 18.26 -0.82
C PHE A 207 -3.16 18.81 0.06
N TYR A 208 -2.94 19.82 0.87
CA TYR A 208 -3.92 20.34 1.82
C TYR A 208 -4.12 21.85 1.67
N LEU A 209 -5.36 22.30 1.90
CA LEU A 209 -5.73 23.72 1.88
C LEU A 209 -5.22 24.47 3.12
N SER A 210 -5.01 23.77 4.22
CA SER A 210 -4.54 24.36 5.48
C SER A 210 -3.68 23.36 6.25
N PRO A 211 -2.78 23.84 7.14
CA PRO A 211 -2.06 22.96 8.07
C PRO A 211 -3.01 22.15 8.96
N ASN A 212 -4.13 22.74 9.36
CA ASN A 212 -5.11 22.07 10.22
C ASN A 212 -5.70 20.83 9.53
N ASP A 213 -5.97 20.89 8.23
CA ASP A 213 -6.49 19.75 7.47
C ASP A 213 -5.46 18.62 7.39
N TYR A 214 -4.18 18.95 7.22
CA TYR A 214 -3.11 17.97 7.28
C TYR A 214 -2.98 17.31 8.67
N LEU A 215 -3.04 18.11 9.73
CA LEU A 215 -3.00 17.60 11.11
C LEU A 215 -4.23 16.71 11.41
N GLN A 216 -5.39 17.05 10.88
CA GLN A 216 -6.59 16.22 11.02
C GLN A 216 -6.37 14.83 10.41
N THR A 217 -5.75 14.74 9.23
CA THR A 217 -5.39 13.45 8.62
C THR A 217 -4.47 12.65 9.52
N LEU A 218 -3.40 13.26 10.04
CA LEU A 218 -2.43 12.57 10.87
C LEU A 218 -3.00 12.09 12.20
N TYR A 219 -3.79 12.92 12.87
CA TYR A 219 -4.28 12.61 14.21
C TYR A 219 -5.57 11.80 14.24
N GLU A 220 -6.45 11.92 13.25
CA GLU A 220 -7.79 11.36 13.31
C GLU A 220 -8.14 10.40 12.18
N GLU A 221 -7.49 10.50 11.01
CA GLU A 221 -7.96 9.83 9.80
C GLU A 221 -7.04 8.72 9.30
N SER A 222 -5.84 8.59 9.84
CA SER A 222 -4.82 7.63 9.36
C SER A 222 -4.78 6.37 10.20
N PHE A 223 -4.89 5.22 9.53
CA PHE A 223 -4.94 3.91 10.15
C PHE A 223 -4.01 2.93 9.44
N LEU A 224 -3.51 1.95 10.18
CA LEU A 224 -2.99 0.72 9.63
C LEU A 224 -4.06 -0.37 9.82
N ILE A 225 -4.60 -0.85 8.71
CA ILE A 225 -5.61 -1.90 8.72
C ILE A 225 -4.89 -3.24 8.77
N LYS A 226 -5.37 -4.14 9.64
CA LYS A 226 -4.90 -5.51 9.72
C LYS A 226 -6.07 -6.45 9.41
N ALA A 227 -6.01 -7.10 8.25
CA ALA A 227 -6.99 -8.08 7.80
C ALA A 227 -6.38 -9.48 7.88
N SER A 228 -6.96 -10.37 8.66
CA SER A 228 -6.44 -11.71 8.91
C SER A 228 -7.35 -12.77 8.30
N VAL A 229 -6.74 -13.73 7.59
CA VAL A 229 -7.44 -14.92 7.11
C VAL A 229 -7.57 -15.90 8.27
N LYS A 230 -8.80 -16.36 8.53
CA LYS A 230 -9.02 -17.38 9.56
C LYS A 230 -8.20 -18.63 9.25
N GLU A 231 -7.63 -19.24 10.30
CA GLU A 231 -7.07 -20.58 10.17
C GLU A 231 -8.18 -21.52 9.77
N GLY A 232 -7.98 -22.27 8.66
CA GLY A 232 -8.99 -23.18 8.15
C GLY A 232 -9.28 -24.28 9.19
N THR A 233 -10.58 -24.48 9.50
CA THR A 233 -10.99 -25.76 10.03
C THR A 233 -10.84 -26.76 8.89
N GLU A 234 -9.98 -27.77 9.07
CA GLU A 234 -9.93 -28.91 8.16
C GLU A 234 -11.37 -29.46 8.00
N LYS A 235 -11.83 -29.50 6.77
CA LYS A 235 -13.08 -30.19 6.43
C LYS A 235 -12.83 -31.66 6.26
#